data_a98fb84c177648688e023d6941c3d18d
#
_entry.id   a98fb84c177648688e023d6941c3d18d
#
_cell.length_a   1.000
_cell.length_b   1.000
_cell.length_c   1.000
_cell.angle_alpha   90.00
_cell.angle_beta   90.00
_cell.angle_gamma   90.00
#
_symmetry.space_group_name_H-M   'P 1'
#
loop_
_entity.id
_entity.type
_entity.pdbx_description
1 polymer ?
#
loop_
_entity_poly.entity_id
_entity_poly.type
_entity_poly.pdbx_seq_one_letter_code
_entity_poly.pdbx_strand_id
1 'polypeptide(L)'
;MANIHFRPYTPNQTVFFPQRIDADIAADAPVRIVNAIVDSLDLDNFSRLYKATGRCPYHPKMMLKAILYAYMNNVYSCRKIEQLLLRDIHYIWLAGYEKPDFITINRFRNRVKDEINNVFTQLVLILADKGFISLDVEYVDGTKIESKANKYTFVWRKSVERNRAKLMDKIRVLLEQVDESIAQENAPQDTPVEFTPAMLSEIVDELKNALDREPAPVNKEQKKARGEKRKRIKELEAHREKLAEYEKHLEILGERNSYSKTDHDATFMRMKEDAMNNGQTKPGYNLQIATEDQFITDFALFPNPTDTLTLIPFFHSFRRRYGRLPGTGVADAGYGSEENYRFMQENGIDRKSVV
;
A
#
# COMPACT_ATOMS: atom_id res chain seq x y z
N MET A 1 34.09 24.13 -57.78
CA MET A 1 33.39 23.66 -56.57
C MET A 1 31.94 23.43 -56.96
N ALA A 2 31.39 22.25 -56.73
CA ALA A 2 29.99 21.99 -57.01
C ALA A 2 29.12 22.79 -56.03
N ASN A 3 28.18 23.60 -56.55
CA ASN A 3 27.23 24.30 -55.70
C ASN A 3 26.28 23.28 -55.05
N ILE A 4 26.38 23.13 -53.72
CA ILE A 4 25.50 22.28 -52.96
C ILE A 4 24.14 23.02 -52.82
N HIS A 5 23.08 22.45 -53.38
CA HIS A 5 21.71 22.96 -53.21
C HIS A 5 21.09 22.30 -51.98
N PHE A 6 20.77 23.12 -50.98
CA PHE A 6 20.00 22.69 -49.81
C PHE A 6 18.50 22.76 -50.10
N ARG A 7 17.71 21.92 -49.41
CA ARG A 7 16.26 22.03 -49.44
C ARG A 7 15.82 23.37 -48.81
N PRO A 8 14.76 24.00 -49.32
CA PRO A 8 14.25 25.20 -48.69
C PRO A 8 13.93 25.00 -47.22
N TYR A 9 14.33 25.94 -46.36
CA TYR A 9 14.09 25.93 -44.92
C TYR A 9 13.36 27.21 -44.54
N THR A 10 12.05 27.07 -44.21
CA THR A 10 11.18 28.19 -43.87
C THR A 10 10.49 27.90 -42.54
N PRO A 11 11.08 28.25 -41.39
CA PRO A 11 10.54 27.91 -40.06
C PRO A 11 9.19 28.57 -39.76
N ASN A 12 8.88 29.69 -40.46
CA ASN A 12 7.62 30.43 -40.28
C ASN A 12 6.63 30.21 -41.46
N GLN A 13 6.64 29.01 -42.03
CA GLN A 13 5.71 28.67 -43.11
C GLN A 13 4.26 28.76 -42.67
N THR A 14 3.46 29.55 -43.35
CA THR A 14 2.02 29.62 -43.13
C THR A 14 1.32 28.51 -43.90
N VAL A 15 0.49 27.73 -43.24
CA VAL A 15 -0.33 26.68 -43.87
C VAL A 15 -1.71 27.24 -44.09
N PHE A 16 -2.21 27.17 -45.30
CA PHE A 16 -3.54 27.68 -45.68
C PHE A 16 -4.69 26.85 -45.07
N PHE A 17 -4.49 25.57 -44.89
CA PHE A 17 -5.44 24.66 -44.27
C PHE A 17 -4.80 24.05 -43.01
N PRO A 18 -5.50 24.01 -41.86
CA PRO A 18 -4.95 23.35 -40.66
C PRO A 18 -4.74 21.87 -40.96
N GLN A 19 -3.51 21.42 -40.86
CA GLN A 19 -3.17 20.02 -41.01
C GLN A 19 -3.71 19.24 -39.82
N ARG A 20 -4.31 18.07 -40.08
CA ARG A 20 -4.76 17.19 -38.99
C ARG A 20 -3.52 16.56 -38.37
N ILE A 21 -3.36 16.70 -37.05
CA ILE A 21 -2.20 16.18 -36.30
C ILE A 21 -2.08 14.65 -36.41
N ASP A 22 -3.18 13.93 -36.56
CA ASP A 22 -3.18 12.49 -36.75
C ASP A 22 -2.58 12.05 -38.10
N ALA A 23 -2.55 12.92 -39.10
CA ALA A 23 -1.92 12.65 -40.38
C ALA A 23 -0.38 12.63 -40.30
N ASP A 24 0.19 13.31 -39.31
CA ASP A 24 1.64 13.34 -39.07
C ASP A 24 2.13 12.18 -38.19
N ILE A 25 1.19 11.37 -37.66
CA ILE A 25 1.50 10.19 -36.84
C ILE A 25 1.44 8.93 -37.70
N ALA A 26 2.50 8.14 -37.71
CA ALA A 26 2.56 6.87 -38.47
C ALA A 26 1.37 5.96 -38.12
N ALA A 27 0.89 5.21 -39.12
CA ALA A 27 -0.26 4.34 -38.94
C ALA A 27 -0.02 3.20 -37.94
N ASP A 28 1.23 2.74 -37.85
CA ASP A 28 1.70 1.68 -36.94
C ASP A 28 2.29 2.24 -35.62
N ALA A 29 2.18 3.53 -35.38
CA ALA A 29 2.73 4.15 -34.15
C ALA A 29 2.07 3.56 -32.89
N PRO A 30 2.85 3.17 -31.87
CA PRO A 30 2.33 2.59 -30.64
C PRO A 30 1.29 3.45 -29.89
N VAL A 31 1.36 4.77 -30.09
CA VAL A 31 0.38 5.71 -29.52
C VAL A 31 -1.03 5.44 -29.97
N ARG A 32 -1.23 4.92 -31.20
CA ARG A 32 -2.55 4.54 -31.74
C ARG A 32 -3.14 3.33 -31.02
N ILE A 33 -2.27 2.38 -30.65
CA ILE A 33 -2.66 1.19 -29.85
C ILE A 33 -3.14 1.64 -28.47
N VAL A 34 -2.37 2.52 -27.78
CA VAL A 34 -2.77 3.06 -26.49
C VAL A 34 -4.11 3.81 -26.60
N ASN A 35 -4.28 4.63 -27.65
CA ASN A 35 -5.55 5.32 -27.88
C ASN A 35 -6.72 4.34 -28.03
N ALA A 36 -6.59 3.35 -28.90
CA ALA A 36 -7.65 2.37 -29.19
C ALA A 36 -8.01 1.52 -27.96
N ILE A 37 -6.98 1.05 -27.20
CA ILE A 37 -7.20 0.28 -25.98
C ILE A 37 -7.96 1.09 -24.95
N VAL A 38 -7.52 2.32 -24.64
CA VAL A 38 -8.20 3.14 -23.61
C VAL A 38 -9.60 3.54 -24.05
N ASP A 39 -9.86 3.71 -25.36
CA ASP A 39 -11.20 3.98 -25.88
C ASP A 39 -12.14 2.79 -25.70
N SER A 40 -11.63 1.55 -25.73
CA SER A 40 -12.42 0.33 -25.51
C SER A 40 -12.68 0.00 -24.04
N LEU A 41 -11.97 0.66 -23.08
CA LEU A 41 -12.18 0.43 -21.66
C LEU A 41 -13.49 1.04 -21.17
N ASP A 42 -14.17 0.31 -20.28
CA ASP A 42 -15.23 0.86 -19.45
C ASP A 42 -14.61 1.66 -18.28
N LEU A 43 -14.80 2.97 -18.33
CA LEU A 43 -14.32 3.92 -17.32
C LEU A 43 -15.48 4.65 -16.62
N ASP A 44 -16.67 4.10 -16.59
CA ASP A 44 -17.85 4.72 -15.95
C ASP A 44 -17.61 4.98 -14.45
N ASN A 45 -16.87 4.12 -13.79
CA ASN A 45 -16.47 4.31 -12.40
C ASN A 45 -15.63 5.58 -12.18
N PHE A 46 -14.86 6.01 -13.19
CA PHE A 46 -14.05 7.22 -13.09
C PHE A 46 -14.93 8.46 -12.96
N SER A 47 -16.11 8.46 -13.58
CA SER A 47 -17.06 9.56 -13.50
C SER A 47 -17.52 9.84 -12.08
N ARG A 48 -17.66 8.78 -11.26
CA ARG A 48 -18.07 8.89 -9.86
C ARG A 48 -17.02 9.54 -8.95
N LEU A 49 -15.77 9.61 -9.43
CA LEU A 49 -14.66 10.25 -8.71
C LEU A 49 -14.67 11.77 -8.85
N TYR A 50 -15.58 12.34 -9.68
CA TYR A 50 -15.67 13.79 -9.91
C TYR A 50 -16.97 14.34 -9.32
N LYS A 51 -16.89 15.60 -8.88
CA LYS A 51 -18.08 16.34 -8.41
C LYS A 51 -18.77 17.01 -9.60
N ALA A 52 -20.09 17.06 -9.57
CA ALA A 52 -20.87 17.73 -10.60
C ALA A 52 -20.73 19.27 -10.60
N THR A 53 -20.18 19.84 -9.53
CA THR A 53 -20.01 21.28 -9.32
C THR A 53 -18.54 21.67 -9.33
N GLY A 54 -18.21 22.87 -9.79
CA GLY A 54 -16.87 23.41 -9.85
C GLY A 54 -16.35 23.60 -11.28
N ARG A 55 -15.02 23.81 -11.41
CA ARG A 55 -14.36 23.93 -12.72
C ARG A 55 -14.46 22.60 -13.46
N CYS A 56 -14.75 22.66 -14.76
CA CYS A 56 -14.79 21.50 -15.64
C CYS A 56 -13.45 20.74 -15.60
N PRO A 57 -13.45 19.45 -15.25
CA PRO A 57 -12.24 18.65 -15.20
C PRO A 57 -11.81 18.20 -16.60
N TYR A 58 -10.54 17.85 -16.76
CA TYR A 58 -10.06 17.16 -17.94
C TYR A 58 -10.71 15.76 -18.05
N HIS A 59 -10.93 15.32 -19.27
CA HIS A 59 -11.58 14.04 -19.54
C HIS A 59 -10.73 12.87 -19.01
N PRO A 60 -11.29 11.95 -18.21
CA PRO A 60 -10.51 10.83 -17.60
C PRO A 60 -9.79 9.94 -18.62
N LYS A 61 -10.43 9.62 -19.77
CA LYS A 61 -9.80 8.83 -20.84
C LYS A 61 -8.55 9.53 -21.37
N MET A 62 -8.62 10.83 -21.62
CA MET A 62 -7.48 11.60 -22.09
C MET A 62 -6.31 11.57 -21.09
N MET A 63 -6.60 11.80 -19.80
CA MET A 63 -5.59 11.76 -18.74
C MET A 63 -4.95 10.36 -18.63
N LEU A 64 -5.76 9.31 -18.73
CA LEU A 64 -5.29 7.92 -18.70
C LEU A 64 -4.42 7.60 -19.92
N LYS A 65 -4.84 7.99 -21.13
CA LYS A 65 -4.04 7.80 -22.36
C LYS A 65 -2.66 8.44 -22.24
N ALA A 66 -2.59 9.70 -21.80
CA ALA A 66 -1.33 10.43 -21.64
C ALA A 66 -0.40 9.76 -20.62
N ILE A 67 -0.94 9.27 -19.49
CA ILE A 67 -0.14 8.62 -18.45
C ILE A 67 0.32 7.23 -18.89
N LEU A 68 -0.54 6.42 -19.48
CA LEU A 68 -0.17 5.07 -19.94
C LEU A 68 0.88 5.15 -21.05
N TYR A 69 0.72 6.06 -22.01
CA TYR A 69 1.71 6.26 -23.07
C TYR A 69 3.04 6.78 -22.51
N ALA A 70 3.01 7.66 -21.50
CA ALA A 70 4.21 8.10 -20.80
C ALA A 70 4.94 6.94 -20.09
N TYR A 71 4.21 6.07 -19.40
CA TYR A 71 4.79 4.92 -18.70
C TYR A 71 5.38 3.90 -19.67
N MET A 72 4.72 3.67 -20.81
CA MET A 72 5.24 2.84 -21.88
C MET A 72 6.58 3.37 -22.43
N ASN A 73 6.79 4.69 -22.41
CA ASN A 73 8.03 5.35 -22.78
C ASN A 73 8.99 5.62 -21.59
N ASN A 74 8.83 4.93 -20.47
CA ASN A 74 9.64 5.10 -19.24
C ASN A 74 9.61 6.53 -18.65
N VAL A 75 8.55 7.30 -18.87
CA VAL A 75 8.37 8.64 -18.33
C VAL A 75 7.38 8.62 -17.18
N TYR A 76 7.87 8.61 -15.94
CA TYR A 76 7.07 8.52 -14.71
C TYR A 76 6.85 9.87 -14.03
N SER A 77 7.63 10.89 -14.38
CA SER A 77 7.56 12.22 -13.77
C SER A 77 6.40 13.04 -14.35
N CYS A 78 5.47 13.49 -13.51
CA CYS A 78 4.35 14.33 -13.93
C CYS A 78 4.82 15.64 -14.61
N ARG A 79 5.96 16.22 -14.18
CA ARG A 79 6.54 17.41 -14.82
C ARG A 79 7.07 17.11 -16.22
N LYS A 80 7.65 15.93 -16.45
CA LYS A 80 8.06 15.51 -17.79
C LYS A 80 6.85 15.24 -18.68
N ILE A 81 5.78 14.63 -18.15
CA ILE A 81 4.53 14.41 -18.88
C ILE A 81 3.92 15.74 -19.33
N GLU A 82 3.84 16.73 -18.43
CA GLU A 82 3.39 18.09 -18.78
C GLU A 82 4.21 18.68 -19.93
N GLN A 83 5.54 18.57 -19.90
CA GLN A 83 6.41 19.04 -20.97
C GLN A 83 6.16 18.33 -22.30
N LEU A 84 5.89 17.03 -22.29
CA LEU A 84 5.55 16.25 -23.48
C LEU A 84 4.21 16.66 -24.06
N LEU A 85 3.20 16.91 -23.23
CA LEU A 85 1.90 17.44 -23.65
C LEU A 85 1.99 18.82 -24.34
N LEU A 86 3.06 19.58 -24.12
CA LEU A 86 3.28 20.88 -24.74
C LEU A 86 4.02 20.81 -26.07
N ARG A 87 4.82 19.78 -26.33
CA ARG A 87 5.81 19.78 -27.42
C ARG A 87 5.92 18.49 -28.22
N ASP A 88 5.36 17.38 -27.73
CA ASP A 88 5.43 16.09 -28.43
C ASP A 88 4.12 15.81 -29.14
N ILE A 89 4.18 15.51 -30.43
CA ILE A 89 3.01 15.35 -31.29
C ILE A 89 2.09 14.19 -30.85
N HIS A 90 2.64 13.09 -30.34
CA HIS A 90 1.88 11.95 -29.86
C HIS A 90 1.05 12.30 -28.61
N TYR A 91 1.66 13.03 -27.67
CA TYR A 91 0.97 13.47 -26.46
C TYR A 91 -0.05 14.56 -26.74
N ILE A 92 0.27 15.50 -27.63
CA ILE A 92 -0.66 16.55 -28.06
C ILE A 92 -1.91 15.93 -28.71
N TRP A 93 -1.70 14.91 -29.56
CA TRP A 93 -2.78 14.16 -30.19
C TRP A 93 -3.65 13.41 -29.18
N LEU A 94 -3.06 12.63 -28.26
CA LEU A 94 -3.78 11.91 -27.19
C LEU A 94 -4.58 12.85 -26.31
N ALA A 95 -4.06 14.04 -26.05
CA ALA A 95 -4.68 15.05 -25.20
C ALA A 95 -5.70 15.94 -25.94
N GLY A 96 -5.80 15.84 -27.27
CA GLY A 96 -6.67 16.74 -28.04
C GLY A 96 -6.32 18.22 -27.84
N TYR A 97 -5.02 18.54 -27.78
CA TYR A 97 -4.46 19.87 -27.48
C TYR A 97 -4.66 20.37 -26.04
N GLU A 98 -5.28 19.59 -25.16
CA GLU A 98 -5.41 19.95 -23.74
C GLU A 98 -4.04 19.88 -23.04
N LYS A 99 -3.83 20.79 -22.07
CA LYS A 99 -2.53 21.00 -21.41
C LYS A 99 -2.67 20.96 -19.90
N PRO A 100 -2.97 19.81 -19.31
CA PRO A 100 -3.01 19.67 -17.86
C PRO A 100 -1.62 19.90 -17.27
N ASP A 101 -1.55 20.68 -16.18
CA ASP A 101 -0.33 20.88 -15.40
C ASP A 101 0.06 19.63 -14.61
N PHE A 102 1.32 19.57 -14.15
CA PHE A 102 1.85 18.44 -13.41
C PHE A 102 1.12 18.16 -12.10
N ILE A 103 0.53 19.19 -11.46
CA ILE A 103 -0.27 19.05 -10.24
C ILE A 103 -1.58 18.33 -10.57
N THR A 104 -2.23 18.70 -11.66
CA THR A 104 -3.46 18.07 -12.15
C THR A 104 -3.22 16.61 -12.53
N ILE A 105 -2.12 16.31 -13.23
CA ILE A 105 -1.71 14.93 -13.57
C ILE A 105 -1.51 14.11 -12.29
N ASN A 106 -0.79 14.65 -11.31
CA ASN A 106 -0.55 13.96 -10.04
C ASN A 106 -1.84 13.74 -9.24
N ARG A 107 -2.73 14.74 -9.20
CA ARG A 107 -4.05 14.61 -8.54
C ARG A 107 -4.92 13.55 -9.23
N PHE A 108 -4.88 13.46 -10.54
CA PHE A 108 -5.58 12.41 -11.28
C PHE A 108 -5.05 11.04 -10.91
N ARG A 109 -3.73 10.80 -10.95
CA ARG A 109 -3.11 9.52 -10.54
C ARG A 109 -3.57 9.07 -9.15
N ASN A 110 -3.54 9.99 -8.18
CA ASN A 110 -3.96 9.68 -6.82
C ASN A 110 -5.47 9.42 -6.70
N ARG A 111 -6.28 10.07 -7.53
CA ARG A 111 -7.73 9.89 -7.54
C ARG A 111 -8.16 8.53 -8.09
N VAL A 112 -7.48 8.07 -9.14
CA VAL A 112 -7.84 6.82 -9.84
C VAL A 112 -7.10 5.59 -9.33
N LYS A 113 -6.26 5.71 -8.32
CA LYS A 113 -5.40 4.62 -7.81
C LYS A 113 -6.19 3.35 -7.47
N ASP A 114 -7.39 3.50 -6.91
CA ASP A 114 -8.22 2.38 -6.47
C ASP A 114 -8.92 1.68 -7.66
N GLU A 115 -9.04 2.37 -8.81
CA GLU A 115 -9.62 1.84 -10.05
C GLU A 115 -8.59 1.19 -10.98
N ILE A 116 -7.29 1.31 -10.69
CA ILE A 116 -6.23 0.76 -11.54
C ILE A 116 -6.34 -0.75 -11.68
N ASN A 117 -6.73 -1.46 -10.64
CA ASN A 117 -6.96 -2.90 -10.69
C ASN A 117 -8.06 -3.28 -11.68
N ASN A 118 -9.13 -2.48 -11.77
CA ASN A 118 -10.21 -2.69 -12.74
C ASN A 118 -9.71 -2.45 -14.17
N VAL A 119 -8.98 -1.36 -14.40
CA VAL A 119 -8.36 -1.07 -15.71
C VAL A 119 -7.43 -2.20 -16.14
N PHE A 120 -6.57 -2.68 -15.25
CA PHE A 120 -5.67 -3.79 -15.52
C PHE A 120 -6.44 -5.07 -15.87
N THR A 121 -7.49 -5.40 -15.11
CA THR A 121 -8.34 -6.57 -15.39
C THR A 121 -8.96 -6.50 -16.79
N GLN A 122 -9.49 -5.34 -17.18
CA GLN A 122 -10.07 -5.16 -18.51
C GLN A 122 -9.02 -5.31 -19.61
N LEU A 123 -7.79 -4.78 -19.41
CA LEU A 123 -6.68 -4.96 -20.37
C LEU A 123 -6.33 -6.43 -20.58
N VAL A 124 -6.22 -7.18 -19.48
CA VAL A 124 -5.91 -8.63 -19.56
C VAL A 124 -7.04 -9.41 -20.23
N LEU A 125 -8.30 -9.08 -19.95
CA LEU A 125 -9.46 -9.70 -20.61
C LEU A 125 -9.49 -9.37 -22.11
N ILE A 126 -9.10 -8.17 -22.54
CA ILE A 126 -8.95 -7.83 -23.96
C ILE A 126 -7.87 -8.69 -24.62
N LEU A 127 -6.74 -8.95 -23.94
CA LEU A 127 -5.69 -9.84 -24.44
C LEU A 127 -6.20 -11.28 -24.58
N ALA A 128 -6.97 -11.77 -23.61
CA ALA A 128 -7.57 -13.09 -23.65
C ALA A 128 -8.62 -13.21 -24.77
N ASP A 129 -9.49 -12.22 -24.94
CA ASP A 129 -10.48 -12.17 -26.03
C ASP A 129 -9.83 -12.19 -27.41
N LYS A 130 -8.68 -11.56 -27.55
CA LYS A 130 -7.88 -11.55 -28.79
C LYS A 130 -7.02 -12.81 -28.99
N GLY A 131 -7.03 -13.74 -28.03
CA GLY A 131 -6.29 -14.99 -28.09
C GLY A 131 -4.77 -14.87 -27.88
N PHE A 132 -4.29 -13.78 -27.29
CA PHE A 132 -2.89 -13.63 -26.91
C PHE A 132 -2.51 -14.42 -25.66
N ILE A 133 -3.47 -14.66 -24.78
CA ILE A 133 -3.33 -15.42 -23.54
C ILE A 133 -4.60 -16.26 -23.31
N SER A 134 -4.49 -17.31 -22.49
CA SER A 134 -5.62 -18.20 -22.17
C SER A 134 -6.13 -18.05 -20.74
N LEU A 135 -5.31 -17.49 -19.84
CA LEU A 135 -5.51 -17.48 -18.38
C LEU A 135 -5.63 -18.90 -17.80
N ASP A 136 -4.96 -19.87 -18.41
CA ASP A 136 -5.00 -21.27 -18.00
C ASP A 136 -3.66 -21.75 -17.44
N VAL A 137 -2.56 -21.17 -17.89
CA VAL A 137 -1.19 -21.49 -17.41
C VAL A 137 -0.55 -20.25 -16.83
N GLU A 138 -0.40 -20.20 -15.51
CA GLU A 138 0.15 -19.04 -14.82
C GLU A 138 1.52 -19.33 -14.21
N TYR A 139 2.51 -18.59 -14.65
CA TYR A 139 3.85 -18.57 -14.08
C TYR A 139 3.92 -17.50 -12.98
N VAL A 140 4.02 -17.94 -11.73
CA VAL A 140 4.05 -17.03 -10.55
C VAL A 140 5.47 -16.89 -10.04
N ASP A 141 5.96 -15.65 -9.94
CA ASP A 141 7.24 -15.32 -9.31
C ASP A 141 7.11 -14.10 -8.41
N GLY A 142 7.90 -14.10 -7.35
CA GLY A 142 7.92 -13.03 -6.35
C GLY A 142 9.19 -12.18 -6.43
N THR A 143 9.02 -10.87 -6.35
CA THR A 143 10.15 -9.94 -6.19
C THR A 143 9.92 -8.97 -5.03
N LYS A 144 11.00 -8.49 -4.42
CA LYS A 144 10.92 -7.57 -3.29
C LYS A 144 11.15 -6.15 -3.75
N ILE A 145 10.22 -5.27 -3.41
CA ILE A 145 10.27 -3.84 -3.73
C ILE A 145 10.55 -3.06 -2.45
N GLU A 146 11.63 -2.26 -2.46
CA GLU A 146 11.97 -1.37 -1.35
C GLU A 146 10.96 -0.22 -1.24
N SER A 147 10.41 -0.01 -0.03
CA SER A 147 9.64 1.18 0.28
C SER A 147 10.56 2.39 0.48
N LYS A 148 10.09 3.58 0.10
CA LYS A 148 10.79 4.85 0.43
C LYS A 148 10.67 5.24 1.91
N ALA A 149 10.22 4.34 2.76
CA ALA A 149 10.11 4.55 4.20
C ALA A 149 11.48 4.73 4.86
N ASN A 150 11.47 5.42 6.01
CA ASN A 150 12.69 5.58 6.79
C ASN A 150 13.12 4.22 7.38
N LYS A 151 14.27 3.71 6.95
CA LYS A 151 14.81 2.41 7.39
C LYS A 151 15.23 2.35 8.86
N TYR A 152 15.31 3.49 9.54
CA TYR A 152 15.69 3.57 10.96
C TYR A 152 14.48 3.67 11.90
N THR A 153 13.28 3.84 11.39
CA THR A 153 12.05 3.92 12.18
C THR A 153 11.23 2.66 12.01
N PHE A 154 11.51 1.66 12.84
CA PHE A 154 10.89 0.35 12.79
C PHE A 154 10.27 -0.03 14.14
N VAL A 155 9.25 -0.88 14.08
CA VAL A 155 8.61 -1.51 15.23
C VAL A 155 8.70 -3.02 15.06
N TRP A 156 9.26 -3.72 16.07
CA TRP A 156 9.36 -5.17 16.08
C TRP A 156 8.37 -5.78 17.06
N ARG A 157 7.60 -6.79 16.63
CA ARG A 157 6.64 -7.52 17.45
C ARG A 157 7.25 -7.97 18.79
N LYS A 158 8.35 -8.71 18.77
CA LYS A 158 9.03 -9.20 19.98
C LYS A 158 9.37 -8.09 20.96
N SER A 159 9.71 -6.90 20.47
CA SER A 159 10.03 -5.75 21.33
C SER A 159 8.78 -5.15 21.95
N VAL A 160 7.70 -5.05 21.19
CA VAL A 160 6.40 -4.55 21.67
C VAL A 160 5.84 -5.49 22.72
N GLU A 161 5.77 -6.80 22.44
CA GLU A 161 5.25 -7.83 23.35
C GLU A 161 6.05 -7.89 24.65
N ARG A 162 7.38 -7.91 24.57
CA ARG A 162 8.25 -7.88 25.74
C ARG A 162 8.06 -6.63 26.59
N ASN A 163 7.95 -5.45 25.95
CA ASN A 163 7.80 -4.20 26.67
C ASN A 163 6.36 -4.07 27.23
N ARG A 164 5.34 -4.58 26.52
CA ARG A 164 3.96 -4.69 27.02
C ARG A 164 3.89 -5.57 28.26
N ALA A 165 4.51 -6.75 28.24
CA ALA A 165 4.57 -7.64 29.40
C ALA A 165 5.21 -6.96 30.62
N LYS A 166 6.37 -6.31 30.44
CA LYS A 166 7.01 -5.54 31.50
C LYS A 166 6.16 -4.39 32.03
N LEU A 167 5.36 -3.77 31.16
CA LEU A 167 4.44 -2.70 31.54
C LEU A 167 3.29 -3.25 32.37
N MET A 168 2.73 -4.41 31.99
CA MET A 168 1.69 -5.09 32.74
C MET A 168 2.13 -5.44 34.18
N ASP A 169 3.37 -5.93 34.33
CA ASP A 169 3.93 -6.20 35.66
C ASP A 169 4.04 -4.91 36.52
N LYS A 170 4.49 -3.81 35.91
CA LYS A 170 4.54 -2.51 36.61
C LYS A 170 3.18 -2.01 37.02
N ILE A 171 2.18 -2.13 36.16
CA ILE A 171 0.80 -1.75 36.44
C ILE A 171 0.28 -2.56 37.63
N ARG A 172 0.51 -3.90 37.64
CA ARG A 172 0.10 -4.79 38.74
C ARG A 172 0.70 -4.34 40.06
N VAL A 173 2.01 -4.15 40.12
CA VAL A 173 2.73 -3.69 41.33
C VAL A 173 2.20 -2.31 41.79
N LEU A 174 1.89 -1.43 40.86
CA LEU A 174 1.39 -0.09 41.19
C LEU A 174 -0.04 -0.14 41.76
N LEU A 175 -0.90 -1.02 41.22
CA LEU A 175 -2.24 -1.25 41.70
C LEU A 175 -2.25 -1.92 43.09
N GLU A 176 -1.39 -2.92 43.33
CA GLU A 176 -1.21 -3.51 44.67
C GLU A 176 -0.85 -2.46 45.71
N GLN A 177 0.08 -1.53 45.38
CA GLN A 177 0.44 -0.43 46.29
C GLN A 177 -0.69 0.60 46.47
N VAL A 178 -1.63 0.69 45.55
CA VAL A 178 -2.82 1.55 45.67
C VAL A 178 -3.87 0.84 46.53
N ASP A 179 -4.07 -0.46 46.34
CA ASP A 179 -5.01 -1.29 47.09
C ASP A 179 -4.63 -1.41 48.56
N GLU A 180 -3.35 -1.54 48.94
CA GLU A 180 -2.91 -1.46 50.31
C GLU A 180 -3.31 -0.13 51.01
N SER A 181 -3.51 0.93 50.22
CA SER A 181 -3.97 2.23 50.72
C SER A 181 -5.52 2.39 50.73
N ILE A 182 -6.23 1.48 50.04
CA ILE A 182 -7.71 1.45 49.93
C ILE A 182 -8.30 0.17 50.51
N ALA A 183 -7.54 -0.91 50.63
CA ALA A 183 -7.98 -2.24 50.99
C ALA A 183 -8.23 -2.40 52.50
N GLN A 184 -9.35 -1.89 52.96
CA GLN A 184 -10.07 -2.51 54.07
C GLN A 184 -11.38 -3.18 53.67
N GLU A 185 -11.79 -3.09 52.39
CA GLU A 185 -13.01 -3.78 51.94
C GLU A 185 -12.86 -4.26 50.47
N ASN A 186 -12.80 -5.60 50.32
CA ASN A 186 -12.99 -6.38 49.09
C ASN A 186 -11.82 -6.51 48.09
N ALA A 187 -10.97 -7.52 48.30
CA ALA A 187 -10.08 -8.09 47.32
C ALA A 187 -10.76 -9.25 46.54
N PRO A 188 -10.77 -9.27 45.18
CA PRO A 188 -10.95 -10.50 44.43
C PRO A 188 -9.60 -11.17 44.19
N GLN A 189 -9.52 -12.46 44.62
CA GLN A 189 -8.37 -13.34 44.40
C GLN A 189 -8.30 -13.87 42.97
N ASP A 190 -7.05 -14.01 42.49
CA ASP A 190 -6.54 -14.98 41.51
C ASP A 190 -7.22 -15.11 40.15
N THR A 191 -6.97 -14.16 39.29
CA THR A 191 -6.80 -14.43 37.84
C THR A 191 -5.72 -13.49 37.28
N PRO A 192 -4.90 -13.91 36.32
CA PRO A 192 -4.02 -12.96 35.61
C PRO A 192 -4.93 -12.04 34.78
N VAL A 193 -5.32 -10.94 35.39
CA VAL A 193 -6.15 -9.92 34.73
C VAL A 193 -5.29 -9.27 33.66
N GLU A 194 -5.64 -9.47 32.41
CA GLU A 194 -5.05 -8.75 31.29
C GLU A 194 -5.64 -7.34 31.29
N PHE A 195 -4.85 -6.37 31.74
CA PHE A 195 -5.29 -4.97 31.80
C PHE A 195 -5.44 -4.40 30.39
N THR A 196 -6.60 -3.81 30.12
CA THR A 196 -6.85 -3.03 28.91
C THR A 196 -6.75 -1.53 29.21
N PRO A 197 -6.47 -0.68 28.20
CA PRO A 197 -6.49 0.78 28.39
C PRO A 197 -7.81 1.32 28.90
N ALA A 198 -8.94 0.68 28.54
CA ALA A 198 -10.28 1.04 29.02
C ALA A 198 -10.43 0.78 30.51
N MET A 199 -10.08 -0.44 30.98
CA MET A 199 -10.10 -0.79 32.40
C MET A 199 -9.22 0.15 33.23
N LEU A 200 -8.02 0.46 32.74
CA LEU A 200 -7.12 1.42 33.43
C LEU A 200 -7.71 2.83 33.47
N SER A 201 -8.49 3.23 32.45
CA SER A 201 -9.18 4.52 32.47
C SER A 201 -10.21 4.58 33.60
N GLU A 202 -11.04 3.54 33.74
CA GLU A 202 -12.03 3.44 34.80
C GLU A 202 -11.38 3.48 36.18
N ILE A 203 -10.33 2.70 36.41
CA ILE A 203 -9.58 2.68 37.67
C ILE A 203 -8.97 4.04 37.98
N VAL A 204 -8.35 4.70 37.01
CA VAL A 204 -7.76 6.04 37.18
C VAL A 204 -8.84 7.06 37.53
N ASP A 205 -9.99 7.02 36.88
CA ASP A 205 -11.10 7.95 37.14
C ASP A 205 -11.72 7.69 38.53
N GLU A 206 -11.87 6.45 38.96
CA GLU A 206 -12.29 6.11 40.31
C GLU A 206 -11.31 6.62 41.38
N LEU A 207 -10.01 6.42 41.16
CA LEU A 207 -8.96 6.91 42.06
C LEU A 207 -8.91 8.42 42.17
N LYS A 208 -9.12 9.14 41.05
CA LYS A 208 -9.24 10.60 41.07
C LYS A 208 -10.45 11.06 41.84
N ASN A 209 -11.60 10.47 41.58
CA ASN A 209 -12.84 10.79 42.28
C ASN A 209 -12.73 10.51 43.77
N ALA A 210 -12.07 9.42 44.17
CA ALA A 210 -11.80 9.13 45.59
C ALA A 210 -10.89 10.19 46.22
N LEU A 211 -9.80 10.56 45.54
CA LEU A 211 -8.89 11.58 46.01
C LEU A 211 -9.51 12.98 46.14
N ASP A 212 -10.45 13.30 45.25
CA ASP A 212 -11.15 14.62 45.30
C ASP A 212 -12.22 14.68 46.40
N ARG A 213 -12.77 13.52 46.81
CA ARG A 213 -13.67 13.39 47.94
C ARG A 213 -12.95 13.41 49.29
N GLU A 214 -11.64 13.19 49.34
CA GLU A 214 -10.85 13.28 50.58
C GLU A 214 -10.84 14.74 51.11
N PRO A 215 -11.04 14.91 52.43
CA PRO A 215 -10.98 16.26 53.04
C PRO A 215 -9.61 16.93 52.85
N ALA A 216 -9.60 18.26 52.92
CA ALA A 216 -8.35 19.02 52.78
C ALA A 216 -7.32 18.59 53.84
N PRO A 217 -6.04 18.36 53.47
CA PRO A 217 -5.02 17.90 54.42
C PRO A 217 -4.76 18.98 55.49
N VAL A 218 -4.84 18.58 56.76
CA VAL A 218 -4.70 19.47 57.91
C VAL A 218 -3.24 19.54 58.39
N ASN A 219 -2.45 18.48 58.16
CA ASN A 219 -1.07 18.40 58.59
C ASN A 219 -0.09 18.07 57.45
N LYS A 220 1.23 18.16 57.72
CA LYS A 220 2.30 17.96 56.75
C LYS A 220 2.36 16.50 56.24
N GLU A 221 2.01 15.53 57.08
CA GLU A 221 2.02 14.11 56.75
C GLU A 221 0.87 13.74 55.78
N GLN A 222 -0.32 14.26 56.05
CA GLN A 222 -1.48 14.09 55.14
C GLN A 222 -1.25 14.76 53.79
N LYS A 223 -0.58 15.93 53.77
CA LYS A 223 -0.19 16.60 52.53
C LYS A 223 0.81 15.75 51.71
N LYS A 224 1.76 15.11 52.38
CA LYS A 224 2.73 14.21 51.75
C LYS A 224 2.04 12.96 51.19
N ALA A 225 1.20 12.29 51.99
CA ALA A 225 0.44 11.12 51.57
C ALA A 225 -0.45 11.40 50.34
N ARG A 226 -1.17 12.54 50.36
CA ARG A 226 -2.00 12.96 49.20
C ARG A 226 -1.14 13.24 47.97
N GLY A 227 0.07 13.80 48.17
CA GLY A 227 1.04 13.99 47.08
C GLY A 227 1.53 12.69 46.43
N GLU A 228 1.78 11.66 47.26
CA GLU A 228 2.16 10.33 46.79
C GLU A 228 1.02 9.66 46.04
N LYS A 229 -0.23 9.73 46.50
CA LYS A 229 -1.40 9.23 45.78
C LYS A 229 -1.52 9.90 44.39
N ARG A 230 -1.43 11.24 44.31
CA ARG A 230 -1.43 11.98 43.04
C ARG A 230 -0.34 11.52 42.08
N LYS A 231 0.87 11.25 42.60
CA LYS A 231 2.00 10.79 41.81
C LYS A 231 1.71 9.41 41.21
N ARG A 232 1.14 8.48 42.02
CA ARG A 232 0.77 7.12 41.56
C ARG A 232 -0.33 7.17 40.49
N ILE A 233 -1.35 8.00 40.68
CA ILE A 233 -2.42 8.20 39.66
C ILE A 233 -1.82 8.69 38.34
N LYS A 234 -0.94 9.68 38.39
CA LYS A 234 -0.26 10.20 37.21
C LYS A 234 0.62 9.14 36.51
N GLU A 235 1.22 8.25 37.29
CA GLU A 235 2.03 7.15 36.76
C GLU A 235 1.14 6.07 36.11
N LEU A 236 -0.03 5.78 36.67
CA LEU A 236 -1.04 4.90 36.05
C LEU A 236 -1.57 5.49 34.75
N GLU A 237 -1.81 6.79 34.65
CA GLU A 237 -2.20 7.46 33.42
C GLU A 237 -1.13 7.31 32.33
N ALA A 238 0.14 7.53 32.67
CA ALA A 238 1.24 7.36 31.73
C ALA A 238 1.38 5.89 31.27
N HIS A 239 1.10 4.94 32.16
CA HIS A 239 1.10 3.52 31.84
C HIS A 239 -0.08 3.15 30.91
N ARG A 240 -1.27 3.69 31.16
CA ARG A 240 -2.44 3.55 30.29
C ARG A 240 -2.15 4.04 28.87
N GLU A 241 -1.61 5.25 28.73
CA GLU A 241 -1.26 5.82 27.43
C GLU A 241 -0.24 4.92 26.68
N LYS A 242 0.75 4.43 27.41
CA LYS A 242 1.77 3.56 26.85
C LYS A 242 1.23 2.19 26.47
N LEU A 243 0.29 1.66 27.24
CA LEU A 243 -0.41 0.41 26.90
C LEU A 243 -1.24 0.58 25.63
N ALA A 244 -1.97 1.68 25.50
CA ALA A 244 -2.72 2.00 24.27
C ALA A 244 -1.79 2.14 23.04
N GLU A 245 -0.58 2.72 23.22
CA GLU A 245 0.43 2.76 22.16
C GLU A 245 0.86 1.35 21.73
N TYR A 246 1.11 0.43 22.68
CA TYR A 246 1.49 -0.93 22.35
C TYR A 246 0.36 -1.72 21.68
N GLU A 247 -0.89 -1.54 22.11
CA GLU A 247 -2.04 -2.18 21.45
C GLU A 247 -2.20 -1.70 20.01
N LYS A 248 -2.08 -0.38 19.78
CA LYS A 248 -2.07 0.16 18.42
C LYS A 248 -0.93 -0.39 17.57
N HIS A 249 0.27 -0.58 18.15
CA HIS A 249 1.38 -1.23 17.45
C HIS A 249 1.07 -2.67 17.09
N LEU A 250 0.42 -3.43 17.98
CA LEU A 250 0.03 -4.82 17.72
C LEU A 250 -1.08 -4.92 16.67
N GLU A 251 -2.02 -3.99 16.69
CA GLU A 251 -3.06 -3.89 15.66
C GLU A 251 -2.47 -3.64 14.26
N ILE A 252 -1.56 -2.66 14.13
CA ILE A 252 -0.86 -2.37 12.86
C ILE A 252 -0.02 -3.56 12.41
N LEU A 253 0.62 -4.27 13.34
CA LEU A 253 1.42 -5.45 13.03
C LEU A 253 0.58 -6.59 12.44
N GLY A 254 -0.69 -6.76 12.89
CA GLY A 254 -1.48 -7.94 12.52
C GLY A 254 -0.70 -9.22 12.79
N GLU A 255 -0.38 -10.02 11.79
CA GLU A 255 0.45 -11.23 11.89
C GLU A 255 1.95 -10.98 11.60
N ARG A 256 2.31 -9.78 11.17
CA ARG A 256 3.68 -9.43 10.76
C ARG A 256 4.63 -9.32 11.96
N ASN A 257 5.90 -9.57 11.72
CA ASN A 257 6.96 -9.45 12.72
C ASN A 257 7.48 -8.02 12.90
N SER A 258 7.25 -7.14 11.91
CA SER A 258 7.72 -5.77 11.93
C SER A 258 6.91 -4.88 10.98
N TYR A 259 6.98 -3.55 11.21
CA TYR A 259 6.52 -2.56 10.26
C TYR A 259 7.35 -1.27 10.38
N SER A 260 7.27 -0.37 9.38
CA SER A 260 7.90 0.94 9.41
C SER A 260 6.93 2.00 9.95
N LYS A 261 7.39 2.87 10.85
CA LYS A 261 6.56 3.97 11.39
C LYS A 261 6.15 5.01 10.33
N THR A 262 6.88 5.09 9.22
CA THR A 262 6.60 6.04 8.12
C THR A 262 5.81 5.40 6.97
N ASP A 263 5.70 4.07 6.96
CA ASP A 263 4.91 3.30 6.01
C ASP A 263 4.40 2.04 6.72
N HIS A 264 3.20 2.11 7.26
CA HIS A 264 2.64 1.06 8.12
C HIS A 264 2.40 -0.27 7.39
N ASP A 265 2.28 -0.23 6.07
CA ASP A 265 2.04 -1.43 5.27
C ASP A 265 3.35 -2.15 4.90
N ALA A 266 4.48 -1.43 4.93
CA ALA A 266 5.79 -2.00 4.63
C ALA A 266 6.33 -2.86 5.78
N THR A 267 6.83 -4.05 5.45
CA THR A 267 7.48 -4.97 6.40
C THR A 267 8.98 -4.97 6.16
N PHE A 268 9.77 -5.11 7.23
CA PHE A 268 11.22 -5.24 7.10
C PHE A 268 11.58 -6.63 6.57
N MET A 269 12.20 -6.66 5.39
CA MET A 269 12.60 -7.86 4.69
C MET A 269 13.99 -7.73 4.07
N ARG A 270 14.65 -8.85 3.85
CA ARG A 270 15.92 -8.90 3.13
C ARG A 270 15.63 -8.73 1.64
N MET A 271 16.27 -7.74 0.99
CA MET A 271 16.13 -7.51 -0.45
C MET A 271 16.93 -8.54 -1.26
N LYS A 272 16.46 -8.87 -2.49
CA LYS A 272 17.22 -9.72 -3.41
C LYS A 272 18.52 -9.02 -3.84
N GLU A 273 18.47 -7.71 -4.10
CA GLU A 273 19.63 -6.88 -4.43
C GLU A 273 20.24 -6.27 -3.16
N ASP A 274 21.15 -6.99 -2.53
CA ASP A 274 21.99 -6.48 -1.45
C ASP A 274 23.39 -6.25 -1.97
N ALA A 275 23.63 -5.07 -2.55
CA ALA A 275 24.91 -4.69 -3.16
C ALA A 275 26.11 -4.80 -2.19
N MET A 276 25.85 -4.76 -0.87
CA MET A 276 26.87 -4.88 0.16
C MET A 276 26.96 -6.29 0.74
N ASN A 277 26.07 -7.20 0.35
CA ASN A 277 25.96 -8.59 0.82
C ASN A 277 26.04 -8.74 2.35
N ASN A 278 25.51 -7.78 3.08
CA ASN A 278 25.56 -7.72 4.55
C ASN A 278 24.27 -8.20 5.23
N GLY A 279 23.30 -8.68 4.46
CA GLY A 279 22.02 -9.18 4.96
C GLY A 279 21.12 -8.10 5.54
N GLN A 280 21.34 -6.83 5.20
CA GLN A 280 20.55 -5.72 5.72
C GLN A 280 19.07 -5.86 5.33
N THR A 281 18.21 -5.76 6.33
CA THR A 281 16.77 -5.68 6.14
C THR A 281 16.34 -4.24 5.85
N LYS A 282 15.42 -4.08 4.90
CA LYS A 282 14.83 -2.80 4.55
C LYS A 282 13.31 -2.91 4.55
N PRO A 283 12.59 -1.78 4.80
CA PRO A 283 11.14 -1.78 4.66
C PRO A 283 10.77 -2.01 3.20
N GLY A 284 9.85 -2.91 2.93
CA GLY A 284 9.47 -3.25 1.56
C GLY A 284 8.22 -4.10 1.49
N TYR A 285 7.92 -4.47 0.26
CA TYR A 285 6.80 -5.30 -0.12
C TYR A 285 7.29 -6.49 -0.94
N ASN A 286 6.60 -7.61 -0.80
CA ASN A 286 6.74 -8.75 -1.69
C ASN A 286 5.71 -8.61 -2.81
N LEU A 287 6.17 -8.28 -4.03
CA LEU A 287 5.33 -8.21 -5.21
C LEU A 287 5.30 -9.58 -5.86
N GLN A 288 4.13 -10.17 -5.95
CA GLN A 288 3.85 -11.37 -6.72
C GLN A 288 3.34 -10.98 -8.10
N ILE A 289 3.86 -11.61 -9.13
CA ILE A 289 3.48 -11.38 -10.53
C ILE A 289 3.15 -12.74 -11.15
N ALA A 290 2.02 -12.83 -11.83
CA ALA A 290 1.71 -13.94 -12.71
C ALA A 290 1.92 -13.55 -14.16
N THR A 291 2.39 -14.48 -14.97
CA THR A 291 2.63 -14.26 -16.39
C THR A 291 2.19 -15.46 -17.20
N GLU A 292 1.69 -15.20 -18.42
CA GLU A 292 1.42 -16.18 -19.47
C GLU A 292 1.88 -15.59 -20.81
N ASP A 293 2.62 -16.35 -21.60
CA ASP A 293 3.12 -15.94 -22.92
C ASP A 293 3.78 -14.54 -22.97
N GLN A 294 4.57 -14.23 -21.93
CA GLN A 294 5.27 -12.95 -21.72
C GLN A 294 4.36 -11.76 -21.35
N PHE A 295 3.06 -11.96 -21.19
CA PHE A 295 2.16 -10.94 -20.67
C PHE A 295 2.00 -11.09 -19.15
N ILE A 296 1.93 -9.96 -18.46
CA ILE A 296 1.56 -9.96 -17.04
C ILE A 296 0.06 -10.13 -16.94
N THR A 297 -0.38 -11.23 -16.31
CA THR A 297 -1.78 -11.60 -16.14
C THR A 297 -2.34 -11.21 -14.79
N ASP A 298 -1.53 -11.24 -13.73
CA ASP A 298 -1.94 -10.75 -12.41
C ASP A 298 -0.75 -10.19 -11.62
N PHE A 299 -1.05 -9.36 -10.62
CA PHE A 299 -0.08 -8.86 -9.65
C PHE A 299 -0.75 -8.62 -8.31
N ALA A 300 0.00 -8.82 -7.23
CA ALA A 300 -0.42 -8.48 -5.87
C ALA A 300 0.78 -8.12 -4.99
N LEU A 301 0.56 -7.19 -4.06
CA LEU A 301 1.56 -6.78 -3.06
C LEU A 301 1.24 -7.44 -1.73
N PHE A 302 2.23 -8.08 -1.13
CA PHE A 302 2.11 -8.73 0.17
C PHE A 302 3.10 -8.15 1.18
N PRO A 303 2.70 -8.06 2.43
CA PRO A 303 3.62 -7.68 3.50
C PRO A 303 4.50 -8.86 3.98
N ASN A 304 4.26 -10.07 3.48
CA ASN A 304 4.96 -11.28 3.89
C ASN A 304 6.34 -11.37 3.21
N PRO A 305 7.44 -11.53 3.98
CA PRO A 305 8.78 -11.60 3.40
C PRO A 305 9.07 -12.89 2.62
N THR A 306 8.27 -13.94 2.81
CA THR A 306 8.43 -15.26 2.18
C THR A 306 7.29 -15.54 1.20
N ASP A 307 7.59 -16.26 0.11
CA ASP A 307 6.64 -16.54 -0.96
C ASP A 307 5.65 -17.64 -0.58
N THR A 308 6.02 -18.53 0.33
CA THR A 308 5.18 -19.64 0.80
C THR A 308 3.78 -19.20 1.26
N LEU A 309 3.69 -18.05 1.97
CA LEU A 309 2.42 -17.54 2.49
C LEU A 309 1.65 -16.67 1.50
N THR A 310 2.19 -16.41 0.32
CA THR A 310 1.58 -15.51 -0.67
C THR A 310 0.79 -16.22 -1.75
N LEU A 311 1.06 -17.50 -2.01
CA LEU A 311 0.48 -18.24 -3.13
C LEU A 311 -1.04 -18.33 -3.05
N ILE A 312 -1.58 -18.82 -1.94
CA ILE A 312 -3.04 -18.97 -1.75
C ILE A 312 -3.77 -17.64 -1.85
N PRO A 313 -3.36 -16.59 -1.10
CA PRO A 313 -3.98 -15.26 -1.24
C PRO A 313 -3.85 -14.68 -2.65
N PHE A 314 -2.76 -14.97 -3.37
CA PHE A 314 -2.57 -14.56 -4.74
C PHE A 314 -3.58 -15.24 -5.69
N PHE A 315 -3.75 -16.56 -5.62
CA PHE A 315 -4.75 -17.28 -6.42
C PHE A 315 -6.19 -16.88 -6.04
N HIS A 316 -6.45 -16.52 -4.80
CA HIS A 316 -7.74 -15.93 -4.43
C HIS A 316 -7.95 -14.55 -5.08
N SER A 317 -6.88 -13.73 -5.24
CA SER A 317 -6.94 -12.49 -6.01
C SER A 317 -7.25 -12.75 -7.48
N PHE A 318 -6.54 -13.67 -8.09
CA PHE A 318 -6.76 -14.11 -9.46
C PHE A 318 -8.21 -14.57 -9.70
N ARG A 319 -8.74 -15.43 -8.82
CA ARG A 319 -10.14 -15.88 -8.88
C ARG A 319 -11.13 -14.73 -8.76
N ARG A 320 -10.89 -13.76 -7.87
CA ARG A 320 -11.75 -12.58 -7.76
C ARG A 320 -11.74 -11.72 -9.02
N ARG A 321 -10.59 -11.66 -9.70
CA ARG A 321 -10.36 -10.85 -10.88
C ARG A 321 -11.02 -11.49 -12.13
N TYR A 322 -10.85 -12.79 -12.32
CA TYR A 322 -11.24 -13.50 -13.55
C TYR A 322 -12.40 -14.48 -13.36
N GLY A 323 -12.94 -14.66 -12.15
CA GLY A 323 -14.04 -15.57 -11.84
C GLY A 323 -13.64 -17.06 -11.83
N ARG A 324 -12.39 -17.39 -12.15
CA ARG A 324 -11.85 -18.77 -12.20
C ARG A 324 -10.42 -18.83 -11.70
N LEU A 325 -9.94 -20.03 -11.44
CA LEU A 325 -8.53 -20.31 -11.20
C LEU A 325 -7.88 -20.83 -12.49
N PRO A 326 -6.54 -20.73 -12.64
CA PRO A 326 -5.84 -21.34 -13.77
C PRO A 326 -5.89 -22.89 -13.68
N GLY A 327 -5.80 -23.55 -14.81
CA GLY A 327 -5.66 -25.02 -14.86
C GLY A 327 -4.27 -25.50 -14.45
N THR A 328 -3.24 -24.69 -14.69
CA THR A 328 -1.85 -25.01 -14.35
C THR A 328 -1.20 -23.81 -13.63
N GLY A 329 -0.58 -24.06 -12.49
CA GLY A 329 0.22 -23.11 -11.74
C GLY A 329 1.69 -23.52 -11.73
N VAL A 330 2.57 -22.65 -12.20
CA VAL A 330 4.02 -22.86 -12.25
C VAL A 330 4.70 -21.88 -11.30
N ALA A 331 5.44 -22.37 -10.31
CA ALA A 331 6.13 -21.52 -9.34
C ALA A 331 7.45 -22.17 -8.91
N ASP A 332 8.36 -21.39 -8.35
CA ASP A 332 9.63 -21.89 -7.84
C ASP A 332 9.46 -22.69 -6.52
N ALA A 333 10.54 -23.34 -6.07
CA ALA A 333 10.54 -24.13 -4.84
C ALA A 333 10.24 -23.28 -3.56
N GLY A 334 10.40 -21.98 -3.61
CA GLY A 334 10.12 -21.05 -2.50
C GLY A 334 8.65 -21.01 -2.10
N TYR A 335 7.75 -21.43 -2.99
CA TYR A 335 6.31 -21.54 -2.71
C TYR A 335 5.90 -22.89 -2.12
N GLY A 336 6.83 -23.86 -2.05
CA GLY A 336 6.55 -25.21 -1.60
C GLY A 336 6.11 -25.28 -0.14
N SER A 337 4.86 -25.71 0.11
CA SER A 337 4.34 -26.09 1.41
C SER A 337 3.22 -27.12 1.26
N GLU A 338 2.98 -27.90 2.30
CA GLU A 338 1.87 -28.86 2.32
C GLU A 338 0.52 -28.16 2.07
N GLU A 339 0.33 -26.98 2.67
CA GLU A 339 -0.87 -26.19 2.56
C GLU A 339 -1.10 -25.71 1.12
N ASN A 340 -0.07 -25.17 0.46
CA ASN A 340 -0.13 -24.73 -0.93
C ASN A 340 -0.41 -25.92 -1.87
N TYR A 341 0.22 -27.06 -1.64
CA TYR A 341 0.00 -28.25 -2.44
C TYR A 341 -1.42 -28.81 -2.29
N ARG A 342 -1.94 -28.82 -1.07
CA ARG A 342 -3.33 -29.22 -0.80
C ARG A 342 -4.31 -28.28 -1.47
N PHE A 343 -4.11 -26.97 -1.34
CA PHE A 343 -4.94 -25.95 -2.00
C PHE A 343 -5.01 -26.16 -3.52
N MET A 344 -3.85 -26.35 -4.17
CA MET A 344 -3.82 -26.57 -5.63
C MET A 344 -4.55 -27.86 -6.01
N GLN A 345 -4.35 -28.94 -5.27
CA GLN A 345 -5.02 -30.24 -5.52
C GLN A 345 -6.54 -30.14 -5.34
N GLU A 346 -7.01 -29.52 -4.26
CA GLU A 346 -8.45 -29.34 -3.97
C GLU A 346 -9.16 -28.45 -5.00
N ASN A 347 -8.44 -27.53 -5.64
CA ASN A 347 -8.96 -26.63 -6.66
C ASN A 347 -8.68 -27.10 -8.09
N GLY A 348 -8.11 -28.29 -8.29
CA GLY A 348 -7.86 -28.87 -9.61
C GLY A 348 -6.76 -28.15 -10.41
N ILE A 349 -5.85 -27.45 -9.73
CA ILE A 349 -4.71 -26.77 -10.36
C ILE A 349 -3.56 -27.76 -10.52
N ASP A 350 -3.16 -28.07 -11.76
CA ASP A 350 -1.94 -28.83 -12.02
C ASP A 350 -0.72 -28.02 -11.62
N ARG A 351 0.11 -28.58 -10.75
CA ARG A 351 1.30 -27.89 -10.24
C ARG A 351 2.54 -28.27 -11.03
N LYS A 352 3.31 -27.26 -11.42
CA LYS A 352 4.66 -27.46 -11.98
C LYS A 352 5.65 -26.60 -11.20
N SER A 353 6.81 -27.18 -10.87
CA SER A 353 7.91 -26.44 -10.26
C SER A 353 8.95 -26.14 -11.34
N VAL A 354 9.40 -24.89 -11.37
CA VAL A 354 10.60 -24.53 -12.11
C VAL A 354 11.79 -24.90 -11.23
N VAL A 355 12.60 -25.85 -11.69
CA VAL A 355 13.83 -26.31 -11.02
C VAL A 355 14.97 -25.37 -11.37
#